data_accca8882d4e9fb05b850b0174dbd8ff
#
_entry.id   accca8882d4e9fb05b850b0174dbd8ff
#
_cell.length_a   1.000
_cell.length_b   1.000
_cell.length_c   1.000
_cell.angle_alpha   90.00
_cell.angle_beta   90.00
_cell.angle_gamma   90.00
#
_symmetry.space_group_name_H-M   'P 1'
#
loop_
_entity.id
_entity.type
_entity.pdbx_description
1 polymer ?
#
loop_
_entity_poly.entity_id
_entity_poly.type
_entity_poly.pdbx_seq_one_letter_code
_entity_poly.pdbx_strand_id
1 'polypeptide(L)'
;HPVKARVAIYRAYQEYGVRHFVVDHSAELTKLIDVIPPSRNIVVIVRLAIEHGGAIYELSSKFGADIGAAVELVRAADQLGYATGLAFHVGSQCVDAQAYRLGLEMVNNVVEQTSVAPACIDVGGGFPGDYVNSPIPTIVPFLELIDQTYREMQMPTDCELLCEPGRALCMHGESLVLQVHLRKNDMIYLNDGMYGAMIEEKLGLRMPVRVVESRPFSDMVQAFKVFGPTCDALDVYPALLDLPSDIREGAWIEFQRIG
;
A
#
# COMPACT_ATOMS: atom_id res chain seq x y z
N HIS A 1 7.12 1.70 -9.14
CA HIS A 1 7.95 0.77 -8.35
C HIS A 1 9.38 0.67 -8.92
N PRO A 2 10.40 0.19 -8.14
CA PRO A 2 11.82 0.29 -8.53
C PRO A 2 12.21 -0.57 -9.74
N VAL A 3 11.55 -1.67 -10.05
CA VAL A 3 11.93 -2.61 -11.11
C VAL A 3 10.99 -2.53 -12.30
N LYS A 4 11.50 -2.16 -13.48
CA LYS A 4 10.70 -1.88 -14.69
C LYS A 4 11.30 -2.52 -15.94
N ALA A 5 10.48 -2.96 -16.89
CA ALA A 5 10.96 -3.37 -18.20
C ALA A 5 11.47 -2.16 -19.02
N ARG A 6 12.53 -2.33 -19.83
CA ARG A 6 13.07 -1.26 -20.68
C ARG A 6 12.01 -0.63 -21.58
N VAL A 7 11.15 -1.45 -22.18
CA VAL A 7 10.07 -0.98 -23.03
C VAL A 7 9.05 -0.12 -22.25
N ALA A 8 8.80 -0.45 -20.98
CA ALA A 8 7.90 0.34 -20.12
C ALA A 8 8.52 1.69 -19.76
N ILE A 9 9.84 1.74 -19.47
CA ILE A 9 10.58 2.99 -19.23
C ILE A 9 10.51 3.87 -20.49
N TYR A 10 10.81 3.32 -21.66
CA TYR A 10 10.77 4.03 -22.95
C TYR A 10 9.40 4.63 -23.22
N ARG A 11 8.33 3.83 -23.12
CA ARG A 11 6.96 4.30 -23.35
C ARG A 11 6.53 5.35 -22.34
N ALA A 12 6.81 5.14 -21.05
CA ALA A 12 6.51 6.11 -20.01
C ALA A 12 7.14 7.48 -20.32
N TYR A 13 8.40 7.49 -20.69
CA TYR A 13 9.13 8.71 -21.03
C TYR A 13 8.65 9.36 -22.34
N GLN A 14 8.62 8.59 -23.45
CA GLN A 14 8.41 9.11 -24.79
C GLN A 14 6.94 9.34 -25.13
N GLU A 15 6.06 8.41 -24.74
CA GLU A 15 4.65 8.44 -25.13
C GLU A 15 3.79 9.18 -24.09
N TYR A 16 4.10 9.02 -22.80
CA TYR A 16 3.28 9.54 -21.70
C TYR A 16 3.89 10.71 -20.93
N GLY A 17 5.09 11.14 -21.30
CA GLY A 17 5.72 12.32 -20.70
C GLY A 17 6.11 12.14 -19.23
N VAL A 18 6.22 10.90 -18.71
CA VAL A 18 6.64 10.65 -17.33
C VAL A 18 8.07 11.16 -17.12
N ARG A 19 8.31 11.82 -15.98
CA ARG A 19 9.61 12.43 -15.64
C ARG A 19 10.18 11.93 -14.32
N HIS A 20 9.41 11.21 -13.51
CA HIS A 20 9.83 10.65 -12.21
C HIS A 20 9.99 9.13 -12.33
N PHE A 21 11.17 8.62 -11.99
CA PHE A 21 11.50 7.20 -12.10
C PHE A 21 12.15 6.69 -10.82
N VAL A 22 11.50 5.73 -10.17
CA VAL A 22 11.98 5.15 -8.92
C VAL A 22 13.02 4.06 -9.20
N VAL A 23 14.11 4.06 -8.46
CA VAL A 23 15.17 3.03 -8.47
C VAL A 23 15.55 2.65 -7.03
N ASP A 24 16.10 1.47 -6.82
CA ASP A 24 16.65 1.02 -5.54
C ASP A 24 17.97 0.22 -5.70
N HIS A 25 18.46 0.11 -6.94
CA HIS A 25 19.67 -0.64 -7.26
C HIS A 25 20.39 -0.03 -8.47
N SER A 26 21.72 -0.15 -8.48
CA SER A 26 22.59 0.39 -9.55
C SER A 26 22.24 -0.18 -10.94
N ALA A 27 21.86 -1.45 -11.02
CA ALA A 27 21.46 -2.06 -12.29
C ALA A 27 20.18 -1.43 -12.86
N GLU A 28 19.24 -0.97 -12.02
CA GLU A 28 18.06 -0.26 -12.48
C GLU A 28 18.41 1.17 -12.95
N LEU A 29 19.32 1.86 -12.25
CA LEU A 29 19.86 3.14 -12.70
C LEU A 29 20.56 3.00 -14.05
N THR A 30 21.41 2.00 -14.23
CA THR A 30 22.08 1.72 -15.52
C THR A 30 21.04 1.50 -16.63
N LYS A 31 20.02 0.71 -16.36
CA LYS A 31 18.94 0.46 -17.32
C LYS A 31 18.18 1.74 -17.69
N LEU A 32 17.98 2.65 -16.73
CA LEU A 32 17.34 3.94 -16.96
C LEU A 32 18.20 4.81 -17.89
N ILE A 33 19.50 4.92 -17.63
CA ILE A 33 20.47 5.69 -18.42
C ILE A 33 20.48 5.23 -19.89
N ASP A 34 20.42 3.92 -20.13
CA ASP A 34 20.40 3.35 -21.48
C ASP A 34 19.16 3.75 -22.30
N VAL A 35 18.08 4.18 -21.62
CA VAL A 35 16.77 4.45 -22.24
C VAL A 35 16.44 5.95 -22.25
N ILE A 36 16.82 6.67 -21.19
CA ILE A 36 16.48 8.08 -20.99
C ILE A 36 17.77 8.91 -20.90
N PRO A 37 18.01 9.84 -21.82
CA PRO A 37 19.15 10.74 -21.72
C PRO A 37 19.13 11.55 -20.42
N PRO A 38 20.27 11.72 -19.75
CA PRO A 38 20.37 12.54 -18.54
C PRO A 38 19.88 13.97 -18.76
N SER A 39 19.06 14.47 -17.84
CA SER A 39 18.55 15.82 -17.84
C SER A 39 18.01 16.18 -16.45
N ARG A 40 18.16 17.41 -16.01
CA ARG A 40 17.57 17.92 -14.75
C ARG A 40 16.04 17.94 -14.77
N ASN A 41 15.41 17.76 -15.94
CA ASN A 41 13.97 17.60 -16.06
C ASN A 41 13.50 16.16 -15.72
N ILE A 42 14.42 15.24 -15.50
CA ILE A 42 14.15 13.85 -15.10
C ILE A 42 14.57 13.69 -13.64
N VAL A 43 13.65 13.25 -12.81
CA VAL A 43 13.90 12.97 -11.39
C VAL A 43 14.11 11.48 -11.20
N VAL A 44 15.30 11.11 -10.74
CA VAL A 44 15.60 9.74 -10.28
C VAL A 44 15.32 9.68 -8.79
N ILE A 45 14.26 8.97 -8.42
CA ILE A 45 13.83 8.82 -7.03
C ILE A 45 14.45 7.54 -6.47
N VAL A 46 15.30 7.64 -5.47
CA VAL A 46 15.91 6.49 -4.79
C VAL A 46 14.99 6.04 -3.65
N ARG A 47 14.49 4.79 -3.74
CA ARG A 47 13.64 4.22 -2.70
C ARG A 47 14.49 3.59 -1.59
N LEU A 48 14.25 4.00 -0.35
CA LEU A 48 14.86 3.44 0.86
C LEU A 48 14.08 2.21 1.36
N ALA A 49 14.80 1.22 1.90
CA ALA A 49 14.23 0.15 2.68
C ALA A 49 14.03 0.62 4.12
N ILE A 50 12.80 0.51 4.63
CA ILE A 50 12.51 0.76 6.05
C ILE A 50 12.34 -0.57 6.74
N GLU A 51 13.16 -0.82 7.75
CA GLU A 51 13.01 -1.94 8.67
C GLU A 51 12.12 -1.51 9.85
N HIS A 52 11.10 -2.33 10.18
CA HIS A 52 10.22 -2.14 11.35
C HIS A 52 9.24 -0.95 11.29
N GLY A 53 8.37 -0.92 10.28
CA GLY A 53 7.36 0.14 10.12
C GLY A 53 6.08 0.01 10.95
N GLY A 54 5.89 -1.00 11.80
CA GLY A 54 4.62 -1.22 12.52
C GLY A 54 3.44 -1.54 11.60
N ALA A 55 3.70 -1.97 10.37
CA ALA A 55 2.71 -2.36 9.38
C ALA A 55 2.25 -3.81 9.56
N ILE A 56 1.01 -4.10 9.19
CA ILE A 56 0.52 -5.50 9.14
C ILE A 56 1.24 -6.27 8.03
N TYR A 57 1.67 -5.58 6.96
CA TYR A 57 2.37 -6.17 5.84
C TYR A 57 3.65 -5.40 5.50
N GLU A 58 4.82 -6.01 5.77
CA GLU A 58 6.12 -5.44 5.43
C GLU A 58 6.43 -5.59 3.93
N LEU A 59 6.88 -4.50 3.30
CA LEU A 59 7.27 -4.45 1.88
C LEU A 59 8.77 -4.29 1.66
N SER A 60 9.55 -4.06 2.73
CA SER A 60 11.00 -3.83 2.68
C SER A 60 11.82 -5.06 2.28
N SER A 61 11.27 -6.27 2.46
CA SER A 61 11.95 -7.50 2.03
C SER A 61 12.10 -7.64 0.51
N LYS A 62 11.33 -6.88 -0.27
CA LYS A 62 11.32 -6.96 -1.75
C LYS A 62 11.97 -5.75 -2.41
N PHE A 63 11.87 -4.58 -1.85
CA PHE A 63 12.29 -3.33 -2.45
C PHE A 63 12.90 -2.37 -1.44
N GLY A 64 13.79 -1.53 -1.95
CA GLY A 64 14.45 -0.46 -1.23
C GLY A 64 15.96 -0.70 -1.04
N ALA A 65 16.72 0.36 -1.08
CA ALA A 65 18.14 0.39 -0.80
C ALA A 65 18.41 0.70 0.68
N ASP A 66 19.44 0.13 1.26
CA ASP A 66 19.98 0.61 2.52
C ASP A 66 20.57 2.03 2.36
N ILE A 67 20.92 2.68 3.48
CA ILE A 67 21.41 4.07 3.47
C ILE A 67 22.69 4.19 2.64
N GLY A 68 23.62 3.23 2.73
CA GLY A 68 24.88 3.27 1.99
C GLY A 68 24.66 3.18 0.48
N ALA A 69 23.88 2.21 0.04
CA ALA A 69 23.51 2.07 -1.36
C ALA A 69 22.71 3.26 -1.88
N ALA A 70 21.81 3.83 -1.07
CA ALA A 70 21.04 5.02 -1.43
C ALA A 70 21.96 6.25 -1.63
N VAL A 71 22.94 6.47 -0.76
CA VAL A 71 23.93 7.54 -0.90
C VAL A 71 24.71 7.40 -2.22
N GLU A 72 25.13 6.18 -2.57
CA GLU A 72 25.81 5.92 -3.83
C GLU A 72 24.92 6.19 -5.04
N LEU A 73 23.66 5.76 -5.00
CA LEU A 73 22.70 5.96 -6.08
C LEU A 73 22.35 7.43 -6.30
N VAL A 74 22.13 8.19 -5.22
CA VAL A 74 21.85 9.64 -5.29
C VAL A 74 23.02 10.38 -5.92
N ARG A 75 24.27 10.11 -5.43
CA ARG A 75 25.49 10.72 -6.01
C ARG A 75 25.68 10.37 -7.48
N ALA A 76 25.48 9.11 -7.84
CA ALA A 76 25.62 8.67 -9.22
C ALA A 76 24.59 9.35 -10.14
N ALA A 77 23.32 9.43 -9.73
CA ALA A 77 22.28 10.08 -10.50
C ALA A 77 22.54 11.59 -10.67
N ASP A 78 22.96 12.26 -9.61
CA ASP A 78 23.31 13.68 -9.65
C ASP A 78 24.52 13.97 -10.56
N GLN A 79 25.61 13.19 -10.44
CA GLN A 79 26.80 13.30 -11.28
C GLN A 79 26.50 13.07 -12.76
N LEU A 80 25.54 12.23 -13.08
CA LEU A 80 25.06 11.99 -14.45
C LEU A 80 24.22 13.15 -14.98
N GLY A 81 23.76 14.07 -14.14
CA GLY A 81 22.96 15.24 -14.53
C GLY A 81 21.45 15.05 -14.44
N TYR A 82 20.96 14.03 -13.71
CA TYR A 82 19.56 13.94 -13.32
C TYR A 82 19.27 14.83 -12.10
N ALA A 83 18.02 15.24 -11.93
CA ALA A 83 17.54 15.65 -10.63
C ALA A 83 17.33 14.39 -9.76
N THR A 84 17.43 14.53 -8.45
CA THR A 84 17.27 13.38 -7.53
C THR A 84 16.09 13.59 -6.61
N GLY A 85 15.46 12.51 -6.19
CA GLY A 85 14.46 12.46 -5.15
C GLY A 85 14.71 11.26 -4.25
N LEU A 86 14.03 11.23 -3.13
CA LEU A 86 14.07 10.12 -2.17
C LEU A 86 12.66 9.64 -1.89
N ALA A 87 12.49 8.34 -1.71
CA ALA A 87 11.20 7.75 -1.36
C ALA A 87 11.36 6.64 -0.33
N PHE A 88 10.28 6.35 0.37
CA PHE A 88 10.17 5.16 1.20
C PHE A 88 8.72 4.66 1.23
N HIS A 89 8.50 3.50 1.85
CA HIS A 89 7.17 2.97 2.08
C HIS A 89 7.14 2.20 3.39
N VAL A 90 6.31 2.62 4.33
CA VAL A 90 6.24 2.07 5.70
C VAL A 90 5.57 0.69 5.80
N GLY A 91 5.10 0.11 4.70
CA GLY A 91 4.31 -1.12 4.67
C GLY A 91 2.80 -0.84 4.61
N SER A 92 1.99 -1.86 4.28
CA SER A 92 0.54 -1.69 4.16
C SER A 92 -0.16 -1.77 5.52
N GLN A 93 -1.20 -0.96 5.71
CA GLN A 93 -1.95 -0.82 6.97
C GLN A 93 -1.00 -0.48 8.14
N CYS A 94 -0.22 0.57 7.99
CA CYS A 94 0.66 1.06 9.04
C CYS A 94 -0.16 1.85 10.06
N VAL A 95 -0.31 1.31 11.27
CA VAL A 95 -1.12 1.93 12.33
C VAL A 95 -0.29 2.83 13.25
N ASP A 96 1.03 2.82 13.11
CA ASP A 96 1.95 3.67 13.86
C ASP A 96 2.47 4.81 12.99
N ALA A 97 2.04 6.04 13.26
CA ALA A 97 2.49 7.24 12.53
C ALA A 97 4.00 7.50 12.69
N GLN A 98 4.64 7.00 13.77
CA GLN A 98 6.09 7.17 13.97
C GLN A 98 6.93 6.50 12.89
N ALA A 99 6.40 5.50 12.19
CA ALA A 99 7.08 4.89 11.06
C ALA A 99 7.40 5.90 9.93
N TYR A 100 6.52 6.87 9.69
CA TYR A 100 6.77 7.94 8.71
C TYR A 100 7.87 8.90 9.19
N ARG A 101 7.89 9.22 10.49
CA ARG A 101 8.97 10.02 11.07
C ARG A 101 10.32 9.35 10.90
N LEU A 102 10.43 8.07 11.25
CA LEU A 102 11.66 7.28 11.05
C LEU A 102 12.09 7.26 9.58
N GLY A 103 11.15 7.10 8.64
CA GLY A 103 11.42 7.17 7.22
C GLY A 103 11.99 8.52 6.78
N LEU A 104 11.42 9.62 7.26
CA LEU A 104 11.91 10.97 7.00
C LEU A 104 13.29 11.22 7.63
N GLU A 105 13.55 10.71 8.83
CA GLU A 105 14.87 10.79 9.47
C GLU A 105 15.94 10.03 8.64
N MET A 106 15.61 8.86 8.07
CA MET A 106 16.48 8.14 7.15
C MET A 106 16.75 8.93 5.85
N VAL A 107 15.71 9.56 5.29
CA VAL A 107 15.83 10.47 4.15
C VAL A 107 16.80 11.61 4.47
N ASN A 108 16.62 12.28 5.62
CA ASN A 108 17.48 13.37 6.06
C ASN A 108 18.95 12.92 6.17
N ASN A 109 19.18 11.74 6.72
CA ASN A 109 20.53 11.15 6.80
C ASN A 109 21.19 10.99 5.42
N VAL A 110 20.44 10.54 4.40
CA VAL A 110 20.96 10.44 3.03
C VAL A 110 21.27 11.82 2.45
N VAL A 111 20.40 12.79 2.67
CA VAL A 111 20.60 14.19 2.20
C VAL A 111 21.87 14.80 2.83
N GLU A 112 22.05 14.64 4.14
CA GLU A 112 23.25 15.13 4.84
C GLU A 112 24.53 14.49 4.32
N GLN A 113 24.53 13.16 4.13
CA GLN A 113 25.72 12.45 3.64
C GLN A 113 26.06 12.79 2.18
N THR A 114 25.06 13.02 1.34
CA THR A 114 25.28 13.32 -0.09
C THR A 114 25.57 14.79 -0.35
N SER A 115 25.01 15.68 0.45
CA SER A 115 24.89 17.13 0.21
C SER A 115 24.22 17.47 -1.12
N VAL A 116 23.40 16.56 -1.65
CA VAL A 116 22.59 16.76 -2.86
C VAL A 116 21.18 17.14 -2.45
N ALA A 117 20.70 18.29 -2.92
CA ALA A 117 19.36 18.76 -2.66
C ALA A 117 18.33 17.91 -3.44
N PRO A 118 17.36 17.25 -2.78
CA PRO A 118 16.33 16.50 -3.47
C PRO A 118 15.31 17.43 -4.11
N ALA A 119 14.85 17.08 -5.32
CA ALA A 119 13.72 17.72 -5.97
C ALA A 119 12.37 17.31 -5.36
N CYS A 120 12.31 16.10 -4.80
CA CYS A 120 11.12 15.64 -4.09
C CYS A 120 11.47 14.58 -3.01
N ILE A 121 10.58 14.49 -2.02
CA ILE A 121 10.55 13.42 -1.03
C ILE A 121 9.17 12.79 -1.09
N ASP A 122 9.10 11.47 -1.34
CA ASP A 122 7.88 10.70 -1.38
C ASP A 122 7.80 9.78 -0.16
N VAL A 123 6.87 10.05 0.75
CA VAL A 123 6.67 9.24 1.96
C VAL A 123 5.94 7.92 1.66
N GLY A 124 5.61 7.66 0.39
CA GLY A 124 4.95 6.45 -0.06
C GLY A 124 3.51 6.30 0.40
N GLY A 125 3.08 5.07 0.41
CA GLY A 125 1.76 4.66 0.88
C GLY A 125 1.79 4.09 2.29
N GLY A 126 0.85 3.18 2.56
CA GLY A 126 0.75 2.51 3.85
C GLY A 126 -0.25 3.14 4.81
N PHE A 127 -0.82 4.30 4.47
CA PHE A 127 -1.85 4.97 5.27
C PHE A 127 -2.99 4.00 5.57
N PRO A 128 -3.33 3.83 6.88
CA PRO A 128 -4.24 2.79 7.30
C PRO A 128 -5.69 3.11 6.97
N GLY A 129 -6.45 2.05 6.72
CA GLY A 129 -7.90 2.09 6.66
C GLY A 129 -8.54 1.71 7.99
N ASP A 130 -9.83 2.02 8.12
CA ASP A 130 -10.64 1.71 9.29
C ASP A 130 -11.33 0.35 9.12
N TYR A 131 -10.87 -0.67 9.84
CA TYR A 131 -11.41 -2.03 9.83
C TYR A 131 -11.98 -2.41 11.21
N VAL A 132 -12.82 -3.44 11.27
CA VAL A 132 -13.48 -3.86 12.52
C VAL A 132 -12.48 -4.17 13.64
N ASN A 133 -11.37 -4.79 13.30
CA ASN A 133 -10.30 -5.18 14.25
C ASN A 133 -9.06 -4.28 14.20
N SER A 134 -9.10 -3.21 13.42
CA SER A 134 -8.03 -2.22 13.29
C SER A 134 -8.65 -0.83 13.07
N PRO A 135 -9.34 -0.28 14.08
CA PRO A 135 -10.07 0.96 13.95
C PRO A 135 -9.13 2.16 13.87
N ILE A 136 -9.15 2.85 12.73
CA ILE A 136 -8.42 4.10 12.48
C ILE A 136 -9.43 5.14 11.96
N PRO A 137 -9.98 5.98 12.82
CA PRO A 137 -11.06 6.88 12.45
C PRO A 137 -10.63 7.99 11.49
N THR A 138 -9.33 8.33 11.44
CA THR A 138 -8.81 9.38 10.57
C THR A 138 -7.31 9.25 10.33
N ILE A 139 -6.85 9.65 9.13
CA ILE A 139 -5.43 9.71 8.76
C ILE A 139 -4.78 11.06 9.14
N VAL A 140 -5.54 12.02 9.64
CA VAL A 140 -5.05 13.38 9.95
C VAL A 140 -3.80 13.37 10.83
N PRO A 141 -3.73 12.61 11.94
CA PRO A 141 -2.53 12.57 12.78
C PRO A 141 -1.27 12.10 12.05
N PHE A 142 -1.41 11.23 11.05
CA PHE A 142 -0.29 10.79 10.22
C PHE A 142 0.22 11.93 9.35
N LEU A 143 -0.68 12.67 8.71
CA LEU A 143 -0.33 13.81 7.86
C LEU A 143 0.27 14.95 8.67
N GLU A 144 -0.26 15.23 9.86
CA GLU A 144 0.30 16.24 10.78
C GLU A 144 1.73 15.90 11.21
N LEU A 145 1.99 14.64 11.56
CA LEU A 145 3.35 14.20 11.95
C LEU A 145 4.32 14.28 10.77
N ILE A 146 3.89 13.89 9.57
CA ILE A 146 4.69 14.00 8.35
C ILE A 146 5.04 15.47 8.08
N ASP A 147 4.05 16.36 8.08
CA ASP A 147 4.25 17.80 7.83
C ASP A 147 5.20 18.42 8.86
N GLN A 148 4.97 18.10 10.16
CA GLN A 148 5.84 18.59 11.23
C GLN A 148 7.29 18.12 11.01
N THR A 149 7.50 16.81 10.80
CA THR A 149 8.84 16.24 10.62
C THR A 149 9.53 16.79 9.38
N TYR A 150 8.80 16.93 8.27
CA TYR A 150 9.35 17.53 7.04
C TYR A 150 9.82 18.97 7.25
N ARG A 151 9.07 19.78 7.98
CA ARG A 151 9.48 21.18 8.31
C ARG A 151 10.74 21.21 9.18
N GLU A 152 10.89 20.26 10.11
CA GLU A 152 12.08 20.15 10.96
C GLU A 152 13.35 19.84 10.14
N MET A 153 13.22 19.14 8.99
CA MET A 153 14.34 18.80 8.09
C MET A 153 14.93 20.01 7.32
N GLN A 154 14.21 21.14 7.25
CA GLN A 154 14.67 22.36 6.54
C GLN A 154 15.09 22.12 5.09
N MET A 155 14.32 21.33 4.36
CA MET A 155 14.55 21.05 2.93
C MET A 155 14.45 22.32 2.07
N PRO A 156 15.04 22.34 0.85
CA PRO A 156 14.84 23.43 -0.10
C PRO A 156 13.37 23.75 -0.32
N THR A 157 13.04 25.02 -0.52
CA THR A 157 11.66 25.49 -0.68
C THR A 157 10.97 24.97 -1.94
N ASP A 158 11.73 24.49 -2.90
CA ASP A 158 11.29 23.86 -4.16
C ASP A 158 11.28 22.32 -4.10
N CYS A 159 11.64 21.72 -2.95
CA CYS A 159 11.51 20.29 -2.74
C CYS A 159 10.05 19.92 -2.51
N GLU A 160 9.50 19.10 -3.39
CA GLU A 160 8.11 18.66 -3.29
C GLU A 160 7.96 17.52 -2.26
N LEU A 161 6.94 17.61 -1.39
CA LEU A 161 6.56 16.51 -0.51
C LEU A 161 5.39 15.76 -1.14
N LEU A 162 5.59 14.47 -1.40
CA LEU A 162 4.65 13.57 -2.08
C LEU A 162 4.20 12.45 -1.15
N CYS A 163 3.03 11.88 -1.43
CA CYS A 163 2.53 10.65 -0.80
C CYS A 163 1.70 9.81 -1.78
N GLU A 164 1.59 8.51 -1.51
CA GLU A 164 0.89 7.53 -2.34
C GLU A 164 -0.23 6.80 -1.57
N PRO A 165 -1.22 7.50 -0.98
CA PRO A 165 -2.29 6.86 -0.21
C PRO A 165 -3.21 6.06 -1.14
N GLY A 166 -3.22 4.72 -0.96
CA GLY A 166 -4.14 3.82 -1.65
C GLY A 166 -5.36 3.52 -0.76
N ARG A 167 -5.20 2.56 0.13
CA ARG A 167 -6.24 2.02 1.03
C ARG A 167 -7.05 3.10 1.74
N ALA A 168 -6.40 4.07 2.35
CA ALA A 168 -7.06 5.14 3.09
C ALA A 168 -8.05 5.98 2.25
N LEU A 169 -7.86 6.05 0.94
CA LEU A 169 -8.75 6.80 0.03
C LEU A 169 -9.84 5.93 -0.59
N CYS A 170 -9.52 4.69 -1.00
CA CYS A 170 -10.42 3.90 -1.83
C CYS A 170 -11.26 2.88 -1.05
N MET A 171 -10.86 2.47 0.17
CA MET A 171 -11.53 1.40 0.90
C MET A 171 -13.05 1.57 1.05
N HIS A 172 -13.53 2.80 1.24
CA HIS A 172 -14.97 3.10 1.36
C HIS A 172 -15.68 3.20 0.00
N GLY A 173 -14.95 3.17 -1.10
CA GLY A 173 -15.50 3.35 -2.45
C GLY A 173 -16.20 2.11 -2.99
N GLU A 174 -15.90 0.92 -2.46
CA GLU A 174 -16.40 -0.34 -2.98
C GLU A 174 -16.87 -1.28 -1.87
N SER A 175 -17.83 -2.13 -2.23
CA SER A 175 -18.30 -3.27 -1.45
C SER A 175 -18.33 -4.51 -2.32
N LEU A 176 -18.02 -5.66 -1.74
CA LEU A 176 -18.14 -6.97 -2.40
C LEU A 176 -19.45 -7.62 -1.95
N VAL A 177 -20.31 -7.95 -2.89
CA VAL A 177 -21.60 -8.63 -2.60
C VAL A 177 -21.53 -10.05 -3.11
N LEU A 178 -21.62 -11.02 -2.20
CA LEU A 178 -21.49 -12.44 -2.47
C LEU A 178 -22.80 -13.18 -2.16
N GLN A 179 -23.09 -14.21 -2.95
CA GLN A 179 -24.27 -15.04 -2.76
C GLN A 179 -23.95 -16.29 -1.95
N VAL A 180 -24.85 -16.64 -1.04
CA VAL A 180 -24.84 -17.92 -0.34
C VAL A 180 -25.32 -19.00 -1.31
N HIS A 181 -24.39 -19.88 -1.72
CA HIS A 181 -24.70 -21.02 -2.59
C HIS A 181 -25.25 -22.21 -1.81
N LEU A 182 -24.84 -22.35 -0.55
CA LEU A 182 -25.32 -23.43 0.31
C LEU A 182 -25.11 -23.07 1.78
N ARG A 183 -26.04 -23.51 2.63
CA ARG A 183 -25.87 -23.59 4.08
C ARG A 183 -25.92 -25.04 4.53
N LYS A 184 -24.92 -25.46 5.33
CA LYS A 184 -24.90 -26.73 6.07
C LYS A 184 -24.72 -26.44 7.57
N ASN A 185 -25.80 -26.50 8.33
CA ASN A 185 -25.79 -26.20 9.77
C ASN A 185 -25.18 -24.81 10.06
N ASP A 186 -23.95 -24.77 10.59
CA ASP A 186 -23.15 -23.61 10.92
C ASP A 186 -22.09 -23.25 9.84
N MET A 187 -22.20 -23.86 8.65
CA MET A 187 -21.29 -23.63 7.52
C MET A 187 -22.02 -22.96 6.36
N ILE A 188 -21.38 -21.95 5.76
CA ILE A 188 -21.86 -21.21 4.59
C ILE A 188 -20.85 -21.33 3.46
N TYR A 189 -21.32 -21.51 2.25
CA TYR A 189 -20.53 -21.58 1.03
C TYR A 189 -20.92 -20.43 0.11
N LEU A 190 -19.93 -19.58 -0.28
CA LEU A 190 -20.12 -18.39 -1.11
C LEU A 190 -19.62 -18.63 -2.54
N ASN A 191 -20.01 -17.73 -3.45
CA ASN A 191 -19.61 -17.73 -4.86
C ASN A 191 -18.23 -17.08 -5.12
N ASP A 192 -17.57 -16.54 -4.10
CA ASP A 192 -16.17 -16.07 -4.14
C ASP A 192 -15.50 -16.35 -2.77
N GLY A 193 -14.18 -16.27 -2.71
CA GLY A 193 -13.42 -16.64 -1.52
C GLY A 193 -11.98 -16.11 -1.49
N MET A 194 -11.14 -16.83 -0.73
CA MET A 194 -9.75 -16.44 -0.46
C MET A 194 -8.83 -16.46 -1.69
N TYR A 195 -9.24 -17.12 -2.77
CA TYR A 195 -8.51 -17.11 -4.06
C TYR A 195 -9.02 -16.05 -5.03
N GLY A 196 -10.01 -15.28 -4.63
CA GLY A 196 -10.61 -14.19 -5.37
C GLY A 196 -10.48 -12.85 -4.63
N ALA A 197 -11.58 -12.11 -4.57
CA ALA A 197 -11.60 -10.75 -4.03
C ALA A 197 -11.39 -10.67 -2.50
N MET A 198 -11.49 -11.79 -1.76
CA MET A 198 -11.36 -11.81 -0.30
C MET A 198 -9.93 -12.08 0.19
N ILE A 199 -8.92 -12.04 -0.69
CA ILE A 199 -7.53 -12.39 -0.35
C ILE A 199 -6.94 -11.53 0.79
N GLU A 200 -7.39 -10.30 0.95
CA GLU A 200 -6.91 -9.39 2.01
C GLU A 200 -7.32 -9.82 3.42
N GLU A 201 -8.37 -10.60 3.56
CA GLU A 201 -8.76 -11.20 4.84
C GLU A 201 -7.67 -12.16 5.39
N LYS A 202 -6.84 -12.75 4.51
CA LYS A 202 -5.66 -13.54 4.92
C LYS A 202 -4.61 -12.69 5.64
N LEU A 203 -4.62 -11.39 5.44
CA LEU A 203 -3.76 -10.43 6.14
C LEU A 203 -4.30 -10.07 7.53
N GLY A 204 -5.42 -10.67 7.93
CA GLY A 204 -6.04 -10.48 9.23
C GLY A 204 -6.89 -9.22 9.35
N LEU A 205 -7.19 -8.51 8.25
CA LEU A 205 -8.10 -7.37 8.25
C LEU A 205 -9.55 -7.87 8.21
N ARG A 206 -10.38 -7.38 9.12
CA ARG A 206 -11.81 -7.77 9.19
C ARG A 206 -12.70 -6.68 8.63
N MET A 207 -13.34 -7.00 7.53
CA MET A 207 -14.32 -6.12 6.87
C MET A 207 -15.65 -6.11 7.62
N PRO A 208 -16.37 -4.99 7.67
CA PRO A 208 -17.75 -4.98 8.14
C PRO A 208 -18.62 -5.80 7.18
N VAL A 209 -19.49 -6.63 7.75
CA VAL A 209 -20.35 -7.55 6.98
C VAL A 209 -21.80 -7.30 7.32
N ARG A 210 -22.67 -7.31 6.30
CA ARG A 210 -24.13 -7.30 6.48
C ARG A 210 -24.82 -8.20 5.47
N VAL A 211 -26.01 -8.69 5.82
CA VAL A 211 -26.87 -9.41 4.88
C VAL A 211 -27.75 -8.41 4.14
N VAL A 212 -27.84 -8.55 2.81
CA VAL A 212 -28.63 -7.67 1.93
C VAL A 212 -29.77 -8.48 1.32
N GLU A 213 -31.00 -8.28 1.78
CA GLU A 213 -32.21 -8.87 1.21
C GLU A 213 -33.42 -7.96 1.39
N SER A 214 -34.44 -8.19 0.54
CA SER A 214 -35.74 -7.50 0.62
C SER A 214 -36.63 -8.03 1.75
N ARG A 215 -36.34 -9.22 2.30
CA ARG A 215 -37.07 -9.79 3.43
C ARG A 215 -36.24 -9.72 4.69
N PRO A 216 -36.82 -9.30 5.82
CA PRO A 216 -36.09 -9.24 7.08
C PRO A 216 -35.66 -10.64 7.51
N PHE A 217 -34.43 -10.72 8.03
CA PHE A 217 -33.88 -11.89 8.75
C PHE A 217 -34.17 -11.76 10.24
N SER A 218 -33.93 -12.85 10.96
CA SER A 218 -33.98 -12.87 12.42
C SER A 218 -32.95 -11.91 13.02
N ASP A 219 -33.31 -11.24 14.09
CA ASP A 219 -32.36 -10.47 14.92
C ASP A 219 -31.41 -11.37 15.73
N MET A 220 -31.70 -12.68 15.78
CA MET A 220 -30.82 -13.66 16.40
C MET A 220 -29.60 -13.90 15.51
N VAL A 221 -28.42 -13.74 16.09
CA VAL A 221 -27.13 -13.90 15.41
C VAL A 221 -26.51 -15.25 15.79
N GLN A 222 -25.88 -15.90 14.82
CA GLN A 222 -25.12 -17.12 14.97
C GLN A 222 -23.76 -16.98 14.28
N ALA A 223 -22.72 -17.56 14.86
CA ALA A 223 -21.40 -17.62 14.26
C ALA A 223 -21.34 -18.72 13.19
N PHE A 224 -20.90 -18.39 11.98
CA PHE A 224 -20.76 -19.29 10.84
C PHE A 224 -19.34 -19.42 10.37
N LYS A 225 -18.93 -20.64 10.02
CA LYS A 225 -17.73 -20.88 9.22
C LYS A 225 -18.05 -20.67 7.74
N VAL A 226 -17.25 -19.87 7.04
CA VAL A 226 -17.53 -19.46 5.66
C VAL A 226 -16.46 -19.99 4.73
N PHE A 227 -16.88 -20.59 3.61
CA PHE A 227 -16.04 -21.20 2.59
C PHE A 227 -16.26 -20.51 1.24
N GLY A 228 -15.17 -20.41 0.48
CA GLY A 228 -15.23 -20.00 -0.94
C GLY A 228 -15.65 -21.15 -1.87
N PRO A 229 -15.69 -20.89 -3.18
CA PRO A 229 -16.24 -21.83 -4.16
C PRO A 229 -15.27 -22.91 -4.64
N THR A 230 -13.98 -22.82 -4.29
CA THR A 230 -12.98 -23.78 -4.79
C THR A 230 -13.03 -25.10 -4.02
N CYS A 231 -12.46 -26.15 -4.59
CA CYS A 231 -12.33 -27.44 -3.92
C CYS A 231 -11.18 -27.51 -2.91
N ASP A 232 -10.40 -26.43 -2.77
CA ASP A 232 -9.30 -26.36 -1.82
C ASP A 232 -9.82 -26.09 -0.40
N ALA A 233 -9.40 -26.91 0.55
CA ALA A 233 -9.75 -26.76 1.98
C ALA A 233 -9.21 -25.47 2.61
N LEU A 234 -8.25 -24.79 1.96
CA LEU A 234 -7.71 -23.50 2.38
C LEU A 234 -8.56 -22.29 1.89
N ASP A 235 -9.58 -22.54 1.05
CA ASP A 235 -10.53 -21.52 0.63
C ASP A 235 -11.62 -21.31 1.69
N VAL A 236 -11.17 -20.86 2.84
CA VAL A 236 -11.99 -20.64 4.04
C VAL A 236 -11.70 -19.26 4.60
N TYR A 237 -12.76 -18.54 4.97
CA TYR A 237 -12.66 -17.27 5.67
C TYR A 237 -11.95 -17.47 7.01
N PRO A 238 -10.94 -16.66 7.35
CA PRO A 238 -10.05 -16.93 8.49
C PRO A 238 -10.72 -16.79 9.86
N ALA A 239 -11.90 -16.16 9.92
CA ALA A 239 -12.68 -15.98 11.15
C ALA A 239 -14.10 -16.49 10.99
N LEU A 240 -14.79 -16.72 12.10
CA LEU A 240 -16.23 -16.93 12.08
C LEU A 240 -16.94 -15.59 11.77
N LEU A 241 -17.99 -15.64 10.96
CA LEU A 241 -18.85 -14.50 10.69
C LEU A 241 -20.16 -14.60 11.50
N ASP A 242 -20.46 -13.54 12.22
CA ASP A 242 -21.73 -13.38 12.92
C ASP A 242 -22.79 -12.92 11.93
N LEU A 243 -23.73 -13.83 11.59
CA LEU A 243 -24.80 -13.60 10.61
C LEU A 243 -26.16 -13.98 11.22
N PRO A 244 -27.28 -13.51 10.65
CA PRO A 244 -28.61 -13.92 11.10
C PRO A 244 -28.75 -15.44 11.16
N SER A 245 -29.30 -15.96 12.25
CA SER A 245 -29.41 -17.40 12.51
C SER A 245 -30.25 -18.15 11.48
N ASP A 246 -31.12 -17.45 10.75
CA ASP A 246 -31.98 -17.97 9.68
C ASP A 246 -31.46 -17.67 8.26
N ILE A 247 -30.19 -17.25 8.12
CA ILE A 247 -29.58 -17.07 6.80
C ILE A 247 -29.66 -18.36 5.98
N ARG A 248 -29.94 -18.24 4.68
CA ARG A 248 -30.26 -19.38 3.80
C ARG A 248 -29.58 -19.27 2.45
N GLU A 249 -29.60 -20.36 1.71
CA GLU A 249 -29.21 -20.38 0.29
C GLU A 249 -29.96 -19.29 -0.49
N GLY A 250 -29.24 -18.64 -1.42
CA GLY A 250 -29.72 -17.51 -2.20
C GLY A 250 -29.58 -16.15 -1.53
N ALA A 251 -29.30 -16.09 -0.22
CA ALA A 251 -29.05 -14.83 0.48
C ALA A 251 -27.80 -14.11 -0.05
N TRP A 252 -27.80 -12.79 0.03
CA TRP A 252 -26.65 -11.97 -0.35
C TRP A 252 -25.97 -11.39 0.89
N ILE A 253 -24.64 -11.48 0.92
CA ILE A 253 -23.78 -10.94 1.98
C ILE A 253 -22.92 -9.86 1.36
N GLU A 254 -22.95 -8.66 1.93
CA GLU A 254 -22.09 -7.54 1.57
C GLU A 254 -20.92 -7.45 2.53
N PHE A 255 -19.72 -7.50 1.98
CA PHE A 255 -18.46 -7.17 2.63
C PHE A 255 -18.11 -5.74 2.24
N GLN A 256 -18.08 -4.85 3.22
CA GLN A 256 -17.83 -3.43 3.01
C GLN A 256 -16.34 -3.11 3.11
N ARG A 257 -15.93 -1.94 2.60
CA ARG A 257 -14.55 -1.45 2.70
C ARG A 257 -13.54 -2.34 1.96
N ILE A 258 -13.89 -2.73 0.73
CA ILE A 258 -13.08 -3.62 -0.11
C ILE A 258 -12.27 -2.86 -1.17
N GLY A 259 -12.46 -1.56 -1.32
CA GLY A 259 -11.79 -0.70 -2.29
C GLY A 259 -10.29 -0.49 -2.05
#